data_965b33cee93387b53180dbeab2e926bf
#
_entry.id   965b33cee93387b53180dbeab2e926bf
#
_cell.length_a   1.000
_cell.length_b   1.000
_cell.length_c   1.000
_cell.angle_alpha   90.00
_cell.angle_beta   90.00
_cell.angle_gamma   90.00
#
_symmetry.space_group_name_H-M   'P 1'
#
loop_
_entity.id
_entity.type
_entity.pdbx_description
1 polymer ?
#
loop_
_entity_poly.entity_id
_entity_poly.type
_entity_poly.pdbx_seq_one_letter_code
_entity_poly.pdbx_strand_id
1 'polypeptide(L)'
;MINSNGELLTEQQAKLSVFNRGLAYGDALFETIKTLNGKILFWEDHYFRLMASMRILRMEIPMTFTPEFLESQILELLTHHNSNSNSFRIFCEYF
;
A
#
# COMPACT_ATOMS: atom_id res chain seq x y z
N MET A 1 6.94 8.38 7.91
CA MET A 1 5.46 8.34 7.92
C MET A 1 4.97 7.06 7.25
N ILE A 2 3.92 6.51 7.78
CA ILE A 2 3.27 5.29 7.30
C ILE A 2 1.79 5.60 7.12
N ASN A 3 1.20 5.16 6.00
CA ASN A 3 -0.24 5.22 5.81
C ASN A 3 -0.81 3.86 6.23
N SER A 4 -1.57 3.85 7.31
CA SER A 4 -2.22 2.64 7.83
C SER A 4 -3.72 2.79 7.67
N ASN A 5 -4.30 2.10 6.69
CA ASN A 5 -5.72 2.13 6.38
C ASN A 5 -6.27 3.55 6.15
N GLY A 6 -5.49 4.39 5.47
CA GLY A 6 -5.85 5.78 5.17
C GLY A 6 -5.43 6.80 6.22
N GLU A 7 -4.85 6.37 7.34
CA GLU A 7 -4.37 7.26 8.39
C GLU A 7 -2.86 7.37 8.37
N LEU A 8 -2.34 8.60 8.37
CA LEU A 8 -0.90 8.85 8.41
C LEU A 8 -0.39 8.73 9.84
N LEU A 9 0.55 7.84 10.06
CA LEU A 9 1.13 7.55 11.37
C LEU A 9 2.65 7.62 11.30
N THR A 10 3.26 7.90 12.45
CA THR A 10 4.71 7.72 12.62
C THR A 10 5.03 6.24 12.79
N GLU A 11 6.29 5.87 12.65
CA GLU A 11 6.72 4.48 12.88
C GLU A 11 6.35 4.00 14.29
N GLN A 12 6.44 4.88 15.29
CA GLN A 12 6.13 4.54 16.68
C GLN A 12 4.64 4.30 16.90
N GLN A 13 3.79 4.94 16.11
CA GLN A 13 2.34 4.82 16.20
C GLN A 13 1.80 3.63 15.40
N ALA A 14 2.50 3.22 14.35
CA ALA A 14 2.04 2.13 13.47
C ALA A 14 2.34 0.78 14.12
N LYS A 15 1.29 0.03 14.43
CA LYS A 15 1.40 -1.26 15.12
C LYS A 15 0.48 -2.29 14.50
N LEU A 16 0.90 -3.55 14.54
CA LEU A 16 0.08 -4.70 14.15
C LEU A 16 -0.04 -5.65 15.32
N SER A 17 -1.18 -6.33 15.41
CA SER A 17 -1.35 -7.42 16.37
C SER A 17 -0.42 -8.57 16.03
N VAL A 18 0.09 -9.26 17.04
CA VAL A 18 0.86 -10.50 16.83
C VAL A 18 -0.01 -11.61 16.27
N PHE A 19 -1.33 -11.49 16.35
CA PHE A 19 -2.30 -12.44 15.78
C PHE A 19 -2.74 -12.06 14.38
N ASN A 20 -2.15 -11.02 13.80
CA ASN A 20 -2.44 -10.61 12.43
C ASN A 20 -2.18 -11.77 11.46
N ARG A 21 -3.14 -12.04 10.55
CA ARG A 21 -3.06 -13.20 9.65
C ARG A 21 -1.86 -13.13 8.72
N GLY A 22 -1.55 -11.93 8.20
CA GLY A 22 -0.39 -11.75 7.33
C GLY A 22 0.91 -12.06 8.05
N LEU A 23 1.04 -11.62 9.31
CA LEU A 23 2.20 -11.87 10.13
C LEU A 23 2.28 -13.32 10.59
N ALA A 24 1.16 -13.89 11.06
CA ALA A 24 1.14 -15.22 11.68
C ALA A 24 1.06 -16.36 10.67
N TYR A 25 0.36 -16.17 9.54
CA TYR A 25 0.04 -17.23 8.59
C TYR A 25 0.48 -16.93 7.16
N GLY A 26 1.02 -15.76 6.89
CA GLY A 26 1.42 -15.38 5.55
C GLY A 26 0.25 -15.05 4.60
N ASP A 27 -0.94 -14.84 5.13
CA ASP A 27 -2.14 -14.49 4.35
C ASP A 27 -2.12 -13.01 3.96
N ALA A 28 -1.11 -12.62 3.20
CA ALA A 28 -0.89 -11.23 2.82
C ALA A 28 -0.23 -11.16 1.45
N LEU A 29 -0.30 -9.99 0.85
CA LEU A 29 0.42 -9.68 -0.38
C LEU A 29 0.99 -8.27 -0.30
N PHE A 30 1.95 -7.98 -1.16
CA PHE A 30 2.48 -6.63 -1.26
C PHE A 30 2.90 -6.30 -2.68
N GLU A 31 2.95 -5.00 -2.98
CA GLU A 31 3.55 -4.42 -4.18
C GLU A 31 4.62 -3.43 -3.74
N THR A 32 5.77 -3.46 -4.39
CA THR A 32 6.81 -2.48 -4.17
C THR A 32 6.81 -1.50 -5.33
N ILE A 33 6.62 -0.23 -5.02
CA ILE A 33 6.37 0.83 -5.99
C ILE A 33 7.49 1.84 -5.89
N LYS A 34 8.02 2.24 -7.03
CA LYS A 34 9.04 3.28 -7.11
C LYS A 34 8.45 4.58 -7.62
N THR A 35 8.85 5.69 -7.00
CA THR A 35 8.52 7.03 -7.48
C THR A 35 9.77 7.75 -7.93
N LEU A 36 9.61 8.64 -8.90
CA LEU A 36 10.70 9.47 -9.41
C LEU A 36 10.12 10.83 -9.80
N ASN A 37 10.71 11.88 -9.27
CA ASN A 37 10.30 13.27 -9.57
C ASN A 37 8.80 13.50 -9.37
N GLY A 38 8.25 12.97 -8.28
CA GLY A 38 6.85 13.16 -7.92
C GLY A 38 5.87 12.28 -8.68
N LYS A 39 6.35 11.32 -9.46
CA LYS A 39 5.50 10.41 -10.24
C LYS A 39 5.72 8.97 -9.82
N ILE A 40 4.65 8.20 -9.81
CA ILE A 40 4.68 6.76 -9.57
C ILE A 40 5.00 6.06 -10.89
N LEU A 41 6.07 5.26 -10.91
CA LEU A 41 6.45 4.52 -12.09
C LEU A 41 5.57 3.27 -12.25
N PHE A 42 5.04 3.08 -13.47
CA PHE A 42 4.24 1.90 -13.80
C PHE A 42 3.03 1.71 -12.89
N TRP A 43 2.35 2.81 -12.54
CA TRP A 43 1.24 2.76 -11.57
C TRP A 43 0.12 1.82 -12.02
N GLU A 44 -0.29 1.87 -13.28
CA GLU A 44 -1.38 1.02 -13.78
C GLU A 44 -1.04 -0.46 -13.66
N ASP A 45 0.20 -0.84 -14.01
CA ASP A 45 0.65 -2.23 -13.89
C ASP A 45 0.63 -2.70 -12.43
N HIS A 46 1.11 -1.85 -11.52
CA HIS A 46 1.07 -2.15 -10.08
C HIS A 46 -0.36 -2.30 -9.58
N TYR A 47 -1.24 -1.37 -9.97
CA TYR A 47 -2.63 -1.39 -9.52
C TYR A 47 -3.35 -2.64 -9.99
N PHE A 48 -3.29 -2.96 -11.28
CA PHE A 48 -4.00 -4.11 -11.80
C PHE A 48 -3.45 -5.43 -11.25
N ARG A 49 -2.14 -5.52 -11.04
CA ARG A 49 -1.55 -6.70 -10.41
C ARG A 49 -1.98 -6.83 -8.95
N LEU A 50 -2.06 -5.72 -8.21
CA LEU A 50 -2.56 -5.71 -6.84
C LEU A 50 -4.00 -6.24 -6.80
N MET A 51 -4.86 -5.73 -7.67
CA MET A 51 -6.27 -6.15 -7.73
C MET A 51 -6.39 -7.62 -8.09
N ALA A 52 -5.62 -8.09 -9.07
CA ALA A 52 -5.61 -9.49 -9.46
C ALA A 52 -5.15 -10.39 -8.31
N SER A 53 -4.10 -9.99 -7.61
CA SER A 53 -3.57 -10.75 -6.47
C SER A 53 -4.57 -10.81 -5.32
N MET A 54 -5.25 -9.71 -5.03
CA MET A 54 -6.30 -9.70 -4.00
C MET A 54 -7.44 -10.66 -4.36
N ARG A 55 -7.84 -10.72 -5.64
CA ARG A 55 -8.87 -11.66 -6.09
C ARG A 55 -8.42 -13.11 -5.97
N ILE A 56 -7.17 -13.40 -6.32
CA ILE A 56 -6.60 -14.76 -6.18
C ILE A 56 -6.66 -15.21 -4.72
N LEU A 57 -6.32 -14.32 -3.79
CA LEU A 57 -6.38 -14.61 -2.35
C LEU A 57 -7.79 -14.47 -1.78
N ARG A 58 -8.79 -14.16 -2.60
CA ARG A 58 -10.19 -13.97 -2.21
C ARG A 58 -10.36 -12.91 -1.13
N MET A 59 -9.54 -11.87 -1.20
CA MET A 59 -9.69 -10.70 -0.35
C MET A 59 -10.83 -9.85 -0.85
N GLU A 60 -11.61 -9.30 0.08
CA GLU A 60 -12.64 -8.32 -0.28
C GLU A 60 -11.95 -7.01 -0.66
N ILE A 61 -12.25 -6.51 -1.88
CA ILE A 61 -11.67 -5.26 -2.36
C ILE A 61 -12.65 -4.14 -2.02
N PRO A 62 -12.26 -3.16 -1.17
CA PRO A 62 -13.13 -2.03 -0.87
C PRO A 62 -13.48 -1.26 -2.15
N MET A 63 -14.71 -0.75 -2.22
CA MET A 63 -15.16 0.06 -3.35
C MET A 63 -14.34 1.32 -3.54
N THR A 64 -13.70 1.80 -2.47
CA THR A 64 -12.84 2.99 -2.50
C THR A 64 -11.48 2.73 -3.14
N PHE A 65 -11.10 1.47 -3.39
CA PHE A 65 -9.81 1.12 -3.96
C PHE A 65 -9.77 1.36 -5.47
N THR A 66 -10.06 2.58 -5.89
CA THR A 66 -9.88 3.00 -7.29
C THR A 66 -8.40 3.30 -7.55
N PRO A 67 -7.96 3.27 -8.84
CA PRO A 67 -6.59 3.66 -9.17
C PRO A 67 -6.25 5.07 -8.68
N GLU A 68 -7.19 6.00 -8.83
CA GLU A 68 -7.02 7.40 -8.46
C GLU A 68 -6.89 7.57 -6.94
N PHE A 69 -7.71 6.85 -6.18
CA PHE A 69 -7.67 6.93 -4.73
C PHE A 69 -6.34 6.41 -4.18
N LEU A 70 -5.94 5.21 -4.58
CA LEU A 70 -4.67 4.63 -4.11
C LEU A 70 -3.47 5.45 -4.54
N GLU A 71 -3.48 5.95 -5.77
CA GLU A 71 -2.43 6.86 -6.25
C GLU A 71 -2.33 8.09 -5.36
N SER A 72 -3.47 8.72 -5.04
CA SER A 72 -3.48 9.91 -4.19
C SER A 72 -2.93 9.63 -2.78
N GLN A 73 -3.20 8.46 -2.23
CA GLN A 73 -2.69 8.07 -0.92
C GLN A 73 -1.16 7.92 -0.93
N ILE A 74 -0.60 7.36 -2.00
CA ILE A 74 0.85 7.23 -2.15
C ILE A 74 1.49 8.60 -2.34
N LEU A 75 0.91 9.44 -3.19
CA LEU A 75 1.45 10.78 -3.45
C LEU A 75 1.39 11.65 -2.19
N GLU A 76 0.34 11.53 -1.38
CA GLU A 76 0.27 12.22 -0.11
C GLU A 76 1.41 11.78 0.82
N LEU A 77 1.66 10.47 0.91
CA LEU A 77 2.77 9.95 1.71
C LEU A 77 4.12 10.47 1.18
N LEU A 78 4.27 10.58 -0.13
CA LEU A 78 5.47 11.11 -0.77
C LEU A 78 5.80 12.52 -0.32
N THR A 79 4.81 13.35 0.01
CA THR A 79 5.04 14.75 0.46
C THR A 79 5.86 14.82 1.75
N HIS A 80 5.93 13.73 2.52
CA HIS A 80 6.72 13.66 3.76
C HIS A 80 8.17 13.20 3.53
N HIS A 81 8.60 13.10 2.28
CA HIS A 81 9.95 12.68 1.90
C HIS A 81 10.62 13.75 1.05
N ASN A 82 11.92 13.94 1.23
CA ASN A 82 12.69 15.00 0.57
C ASN A 82 13.54 14.51 -0.59
N SER A 83 13.42 13.25 -0.98
CA SER A 83 14.18 12.67 -2.08
C SER A 83 13.36 12.68 -3.36
N ASN A 84 14.03 12.83 -4.52
CA ASN A 84 13.40 12.72 -5.83
C ASN A 84 13.09 11.28 -6.23
N SER A 85 13.64 10.31 -5.50
CA SER A 85 13.45 8.88 -5.76
C SER A 85 13.13 8.17 -4.47
N ASN A 86 11.98 7.51 -4.41
CA ASN A 86 11.51 6.79 -3.23
C ASN A 86 10.91 5.44 -3.62
N SER A 87 10.92 4.51 -2.68
CA SER A 87 10.22 3.24 -2.80
C SER A 87 9.16 3.15 -1.73
N PHE A 88 7.98 2.69 -2.11
CA PHE A 88 6.85 2.46 -1.22
C PHE A 88 6.40 1.01 -1.35
N ARG A 89 5.88 0.47 -0.26
CA ARG A 89 5.29 -0.86 -0.26
C ARG A 89 3.81 -0.76 0.11
N ILE A 90 2.95 -1.30 -0.74
CA ILE A 90 1.55 -1.51 -0.39
C ILE A 90 1.45 -2.92 0.17
N PHE A 91 0.95 -3.03 1.39
CA PHE A 91 0.77 -4.31 2.07
C PHE A 91 -0.72 -4.51 2.33
N CYS A 92 -1.26 -5.64 1.89
CA CYS A 92 -2.67 -5.99 2.07
C CYS A 92 -2.79 -7.33 2.78
N GLU A 93 -3.74 -7.40 3.70
CA GLU A 93 -4.01 -8.60 4.47
C GLU A 93 -5.50 -8.76 4.75
N TYR A 94 -5.91 -9.92 5.23
CA TYR A 94 -7.27 -10.10 5.70
C TYR A 94 -7.49 -9.39 7.02
N PHE A 95 -8.71 -8.91 7.18
CA PHE A 95 -9.15 -8.34 8.45
C PHE A 95 -9.94 -9.36 9.28
#